data_530cebbed18cd465f0a93ddecf474eec
#
_entry.id   530cebbed18cd465f0a93ddecf474eec
#
_cell.length_a   1.000
_cell.length_b   1.000
_cell.length_c   1.000
_cell.angle_alpha   90.00
_cell.angle_beta   90.00
_cell.angle_gamma   90.00
#
_symmetry.space_group_name_H-M   'P 1'
#
loop_
_entity.id
_entity.type
_entity.pdbx_description
1 polymer ?
#
loop_
_entity_poly.entity_id
_entity_poly.type
_entity_poly.pdbx_seq_one_letter_code
_entity_poly.pdbx_strand_id
1 'polypeptide(L)'
;MNQLYPLASFDEEDDVLVEEEILLDEELADTGVGNQAQLVVYNDDHNTFDWVIKCFMEILQHTEAQSEQLALLIHFKGKATVKTAPKHILKPKKDALVDRGLSAVIEGGDA
;
A
#
# COMPACT_ATOMS: atom_id res chain seq x y z
N MET A 1 -23.62 -27.89 9.02
CA MET A 1 -23.30 -27.58 9.08
C MET A 1 -22.66 -27.19 8.97
N ASN A 2 -22.67 -27.14 9.02
CA ASN A 2 -22.16 -26.63 8.96
C ASN A 2 -21.52 -26.14 8.78
N GLN A 3 -21.46 -25.85 8.63
CA GLN A 3 -20.95 -25.35 8.55
C GLN A 3 -20.31 -24.97 8.31
N LEU A 4 -20.48 -24.89 8.13
CA LEU A 4 -19.96 -24.51 7.95
C LEU A 4 -19.31 -23.96 7.73
N TYR A 5 -19.29 -23.71 7.74
CA TYR A 5 -18.77 -23.15 7.68
C TYR A 5 -18.05 -22.68 7.46
N PRO A 6 -18.12 -22.83 7.49
CA PRO A 6 -17.42 -22.30 7.34
C PRO A 6 -16.73 -21.81 7.09
N LEU A 7 -16.95 -21.49 7.04
CA LEU A 7 -16.41 -21.03 6.98
C LEU A 7 -15.74 -20.46 6.80
N ALA A 8 -15.92 -20.47 6.81
CA ALA A 8 -15.42 -19.99 6.85
C ALA A 8 -14.72 -19.49 6.68
N SER A 9 -14.94 -19.45 6.67
CA SER A 9 -14.43 -19.08 6.71
C SER A 9 -13.67 -18.65 6.45
N PHE A 10 -13.79 -18.43 6.35
CA PHE A 10 -13.28 -18.07 6.32
C PHE A 10 -12.67 -17.48 6.00
N ASP A 11 -12.77 -17.43 6.04
CA ASP A 11 -12.36 -16.93 5.94
C ASP A 11 -11.78 -16.21 5.75
N GLU A 12 -11.89 -16.08 5.74
CA GLU A 12 -11.52 -15.54 5.75
C GLU A 12 -10.90 -14.95 5.39
N GLU A 13 -10.94 -14.81 5.37
CA GLU A 13 -10.56 -14.33 5.22
C GLU A 13 -10.08 -13.81 4.72
N ASP A 14 -10.30 -13.73 4.79
CA ASP A 14 -10.04 -13.26 4.50
C ASP A 14 -9.65 -12.66 4.03
N ASP A 15 -9.80 -12.60 3.98
CA ASP A 15 -9.60 -12.04 3.68
C ASP A 15 -9.15 -11.57 3.08
N VAL A 16 -9.19 -11.57 2.99
CA VAL A 16 -8.92 -11.10 2.59
C VAL A 16 -8.69 -10.77 1.80
N LEU A 17 -8.87 -10.56 1.76
CA LEU A 17 -8.84 -10.15 1.23
C LEU A 17 -8.85 -9.63 0.64
N VAL A 18 -9.01 -9.54 0.74
CA VAL A 18 -9.24 -9.00 0.45
C VAL A 18 -9.20 -8.24 0.03
N GLU A 19 -9.38 -7.79 0.08
CA GLU A 19 -9.36 -7.09 -0.09
C GLU A 19 -9.07 -6.56 -0.74
N GLU A 20 -8.96 -6.38 -0.78
CA GLU A 20 -8.65 -5.91 -1.21
C GLU A 20 -8.82 -5.61 -1.92
N GLU A 21 -9.23 -5.59 -1.89
CA GLU A 21 -9.57 -5.34 -2.38
C GLU A 21 -10.10 -4.77 -2.68
N ILE A 22 -10.47 -4.68 -2.51
CA ILE A 22 -11.17 -3.98 -2.79
C ILE A 22 -11.22 -2.74 -2.81
N LEU A 23 -11.12 -2.32 -2.08
CA LEU A 23 -10.97 -1.20 -2.17
C LEU A 23 -10.59 -0.53 -3.05
N LEU A 24 -10.62 -0.81 -3.46
CA LEU A 24 -10.13 -0.53 -4.70
C LEU A 24 -11.09 0.00 -5.67
N ASP A 25 -12.28 0.11 -5.34
CA ASP A 25 -13.34 0.41 -6.27
C ASP A 25 -13.16 1.70 -7.00
N GLU A 26 -12.77 2.72 -6.29
CA GLU A 26 -12.58 3.99 -6.95
C GLU A 26 -11.41 3.93 -7.90
N GLU A 27 -10.43 3.14 -7.54
CA GLU A 27 -9.29 2.99 -8.42
C GLU A 27 -9.69 2.28 -9.68
N LEU A 28 -10.55 1.31 -9.56
CA LEU A 28 -11.04 0.62 -10.74
C LEU A 28 -11.80 1.53 -11.66
N ALA A 29 -12.57 2.44 -11.09
CA ALA A 29 -13.30 3.37 -11.91
C ALA A 29 -12.37 4.26 -12.69
N ASP A 30 -11.26 4.63 -12.09
CA ASP A 30 -10.30 5.48 -12.74
C ASP A 30 -9.47 4.72 -13.75
N THR A 31 -9.20 3.46 -13.46
CA THR A 31 -8.27 2.71 -14.27
C THR A 31 -8.81 2.37 -15.62
N GLY A 32 -10.04 2.70 -15.89
CA GLY A 32 -10.53 2.49 -17.23
C GLY A 32 -9.67 3.13 -18.27
N VAL A 33 -8.89 4.10 -17.90
CA VAL A 33 -8.07 4.81 -18.86
C VAL A 33 -6.63 4.92 -18.42
N GLY A 34 -6.30 4.54 -17.21
CA GLY A 34 -4.98 4.81 -16.69
C GLY A 34 -4.13 3.55 -16.59
N ASN A 35 -2.86 3.73 -16.79
CA ASN A 35 -1.91 2.68 -16.54
C ASN A 35 -1.58 2.66 -15.06
N GLN A 36 -1.38 1.48 -14.53
CA GLN A 36 -0.99 1.31 -13.15
C GLN A 36 0.44 1.74 -12.95
N ALA A 37 0.67 2.50 -11.91
CA ALA A 37 2.01 2.90 -11.49
C ALA A 37 2.25 2.35 -10.11
N GLN A 38 3.47 2.47 -9.65
CA GLN A 38 3.86 1.94 -8.35
C GLN A 38 4.45 3.05 -7.50
N LEU A 39 3.97 3.14 -6.29
CA LEU A 39 4.54 4.05 -5.30
C LEU A 39 5.60 3.27 -4.56
N VAL A 40 6.85 3.67 -4.71
CA VAL A 40 8.00 2.97 -4.17
C VAL A 40 8.65 3.83 -3.11
N VAL A 41 8.96 3.23 -1.97
CA VAL A 41 9.66 3.91 -0.89
C VAL A 41 11.01 3.24 -0.70
N TYR A 42 12.05 4.06 -0.66
CA TYR A 42 13.42 3.60 -0.48
C TYR A 42 13.84 3.76 0.97
N ASN A 43 14.71 2.87 1.41
CA ASN A 43 15.28 2.95 2.74
C ASN A 43 16.19 4.18 2.84
N ASP A 44 16.15 4.83 3.97
CA ASP A 44 17.11 5.89 4.27
C ASP A 44 17.42 5.83 5.76
N ASP A 45 18.45 6.57 6.16
CA ASP A 45 18.91 6.52 7.52
C ASP A 45 18.28 7.58 8.41
N HIS A 46 17.39 8.38 7.86
CA HIS A 46 16.84 9.52 8.58
C HIS A 46 15.56 9.20 9.34
N ASN A 47 14.86 8.16 8.92
CA ASN A 47 13.55 7.86 9.47
C ASN A 47 13.59 6.62 10.33
N THR A 48 12.95 6.69 11.49
CA THR A 48 12.83 5.52 12.35
C THR A 48 11.82 4.55 11.75
N PHE A 49 11.94 3.32 12.15
CA PHE A 49 11.01 2.28 11.75
C PHE A 49 9.58 2.65 12.13
N ASP A 50 9.40 3.11 13.36
CA ASP A 50 8.08 3.47 13.86
C ASP A 50 7.48 4.63 13.08
N TRP A 51 8.30 5.59 12.69
CA TRP A 51 7.82 6.73 11.92
C TRP A 51 7.32 6.30 10.54
N VAL A 52 8.06 5.40 9.90
CA VAL A 52 7.66 4.90 8.58
C VAL A 52 6.34 4.17 8.69
N ILE A 53 6.17 3.34 9.71
CA ILE A 53 4.91 2.63 9.92
C ILE A 53 3.76 3.62 10.08
N LYS A 54 3.97 4.65 10.90
CA LYS A 54 2.94 5.65 11.14
C LYS A 54 2.54 6.35 9.84
N CYS A 55 3.53 6.71 9.02
CA CYS A 55 3.25 7.36 7.75
C CYS A 55 2.41 6.48 6.84
N PHE A 56 2.73 5.20 6.76
CA PHE A 56 1.98 4.29 5.92
C PHE A 56 0.54 4.13 6.41
N MET A 57 0.35 4.10 7.72
CA MET A 57 -0.99 3.99 8.26
C MET A 57 -1.82 5.24 7.98
N GLU A 58 -1.22 6.41 8.14
CA GLU A 58 -1.96 7.66 8.03
C GLU A 58 -2.18 8.10 6.59
N ILE A 59 -1.18 7.92 5.76
CA ILE A 59 -1.26 8.41 4.38
C ILE A 59 -1.84 7.36 3.44
N LEU A 60 -1.40 6.12 3.59
CA LEU A 60 -1.84 5.06 2.68
C LEU A 60 -3.00 4.27 3.26
N GLN A 61 -3.30 4.49 4.53
CA GLN A 61 -4.39 3.83 5.24
C GLN A 61 -4.22 2.32 5.28
N HIS A 62 -2.99 1.88 5.29
CA HIS A 62 -2.68 0.49 5.53
C HIS A 62 -2.90 0.16 6.99
N THR A 63 -3.15 -1.10 7.27
CA THR A 63 -3.20 -1.56 8.66
C THR A 63 -1.81 -1.50 9.26
N GLU A 64 -1.75 -1.57 10.59
CA GLU A 64 -0.46 -1.60 11.26
C GLU A 64 0.37 -2.79 10.78
N ALA A 65 -0.25 -3.95 10.65
CA ALA A 65 0.46 -5.15 10.21
C ALA A 65 1.02 -4.99 8.79
N GLN A 66 0.23 -4.43 7.87
CA GLN A 66 0.71 -4.18 6.51
C GLN A 66 1.84 -3.17 6.51
N SER A 67 1.69 -2.12 7.30
CA SER A 67 2.69 -1.06 7.37
C SER A 67 4.01 -1.60 7.92
N GLU A 68 3.92 -2.45 8.93
CA GLU A 68 5.10 -3.05 9.51
C GLU A 68 5.80 -3.96 8.49
N GLN A 69 5.05 -4.76 7.76
CA GLN A 69 5.64 -5.62 6.74
C GLN A 69 6.35 -4.83 5.67
N LEU A 70 5.72 -3.74 5.22
CA LEU A 70 6.35 -2.89 4.22
C LEU A 70 7.61 -2.23 4.75
N ALA A 71 7.56 -1.77 6.00
CA ALA A 71 8.74 -1.17 6.61
C ALA A 71 9.89 -2.17 6.72
N LEU A 72 9.57 -3.41 7.05
CA LEU A 72 10.59 -4.47 7.10
C LEU A 72 11.18 -4.74 5.72
N LEU A 73 10.34 -4.81 4.69
CA LEU A 73 10.84 -5.02 3.33
C LEU A 73 11.79 -3.91 2.93
N ILE A 74 11.42 -2.67 3.23
CA ILE A 74 12.28 -1.54 2.88
C ILE A 74 13.61 -1.64 3.62
N HIS A 75 13.55 -2.00 4.90
CA HIS A 75 14.76 -2.11 5.70
C HIS A 75 15.70 -3.19 5.17
N PHE A 76 15.16 -4.35 4.81
CA PHE A 76 15.99 -5.47 4.43
C PHE A 76 16.32 -5.51 2.95
N LYS A 77 15.45 -4.99 2.10
CA LYS A 77 15.66 -5.04 0.65
C LYS A 77 16.05 -3.72 0.02
N GLY A 78 15.97 -2.64 0.78
CA GLY A 78 16.34 -1.33 0.31
C GLY A 78 15.19 -0.54 -0.28
N LYS A 79 14.13 -1.18 -0.69
CA LYS A 79 12.95 -0.50 -1.20
C LYS A 79 11.78 -1.46 -1.24
N ALA A 80 10.59 -0.91 -1.34
CA ALA A 80 9.39 -1.71 -1.55
C ALA A 80 8.32 -0.89 -2.23
N THR A 81 7.48 -1.56 -3.01
CA THR A 81 6.29 -0.95 -3.56
C THR A 81 5.22 -0.95 -2.47
N VAL A 82 4.75 0.23 -2.09
CA VAL A 82 3.81 0.35 -0.98
C VAL A 82 2.36 0.51 -1.46
N LYS A 83 2.17 0.86 -2.72
CA LYS A 83 0.83 0.95 -3.30
C LYS A 83 0.95 0.94 -4.81
N THR A 84 -0.04 0.33 -5.46
CA THR A 84 -0.14 0.30 -6.91
C THR A 84 -1.46 0.90 -7.32
N ALA A 85 -1.43 1.90 -8.19
CA ALA A 85 -2.63 2.61 -8.62
C ALA A 85 -2.23 3.52 -9.78
N PRO A 86 -3.20 4.13 -10.47
CA PRO A 86 -2.86 5.12 -11.48
C PRO A 86 -2.08 6.28 -10.87
N LYS A 87 -1.26 6.89 -11.70
CA LYS A 87 -0.37 7.96 -11.25
C LYS A 87 -1.08 9.09 -10.53
N HIS A 88 -2.24 9.48 -11.03
CA HIS A 88 -2.94 10.61 -10.42
C HIS A 88 -3.46 10.29 -9.03
N ILE A 89 -3.67 9.01 -8.74
CA ILE A 89 -4.05 8.57 -7.40
C ILE A 89 -2.82 8.57 -6.49
N LEU A 90 -1.67 8.16 -7.03
CA LEU A 90 -0.47 8.04 -6.23
C LEU A 90 0.20 9.37 -5.92
N LYS A 91 0.06 10.34 -6.79
CA LYS A 91 0.83 11.57 -6.65
C LYS A 91 0.58 12.30 -5.33
N PRO A 92 -0.65 12.54 -4.89
CA PRO A 92 -0.83 13.20 -3.60
C PRO A 92 -0.29 12.37 -2.43
N LYS A 93 -0.35 11.06 -2.55
CA LYS A 93 0.19 10.20 -1.50
C LYS A 93 1.70 10.25 -1.47
N LYS A 94 2.32 10.24 -2.65
CA LYS A 94 3.76 10.37 -2.75
C LYS A 94 4.22 11.71 -2.16
N ASP A 95 3.53 12.77 -2.52
CA ASP A 95 3.88 14.10 -2.03
C ASP A 95 3.76 14.17 -0.50
N ALA A 96 2.72 13.55 0.05
CA ALA A 96 2.55 13.54 1.49
C ALA A 96 3.65 12.74 2.20
N LEU A 97 4.08 11.63 1.60
CA LEU A 97 5.18 10.87 2.18
C LEU A 97 6.49 11.65 2.12
N VAL A 98 6.74 12.31 1.00
CA VAL A 98 7.95 13.14 0.86
C VAL A 98 7.93 14.28 1.86
N ASP A 99 6.76 14.89 2.07
CA ASP A 99 6.62 15.95 3.05
C ASP A 99 6.95 15.48 4.46
N ARG A 100 6.78 14.20 4.73
CA ARG A 100 7.11 13.64 6.04
C ARG A 100 8.54 13.11 6.09
N GLY A 101 9.31 13.32 5.04
CA GLY A 101 10.72 12.98 5.03
C GLY A 101 11.05 11.62 4.49
N LEU A 102 10.09 10.92 3.91
CA LEU A 102 10.36 9.62 3.34
C LEU A 102 10.85 9.78 1.91
N SER A 103 11.62 8.79 1.46
CA SER A 103 12.16 8.77 0.09
C SER A 103 11.19 8.01 -0.81
N ALA A 104 10.15 8.70 -1.25
CA ALA A 104 9.10 8.08 -2.04
C ALA A 104 9.13 8.58 -3.48
N VAL A 105 8.93 7.68 -4.42
CA VAL A 105 8.88 8.00 -5.85
C VAL A 105 7.77 7.19 -6.50
N ILE A 106 7.35 7.63 -7.67
CA ILE A 106 6.39 6.89 -8.48
C ILE A 106 7.13 6.30 -9.65
N GLU A 107 6.96 5.00 -9.88
CA GLU A 107 7.58 4.30 -10.99
C GLU A 107 6.49 3.69 -11.86
N GLY A 108 6.78 3.62 -13.16
CA GLY A 108 5.84 3.04 -14.11
C GLY A 108 4.68 3.97 -14.40
N GLY A 109 3.63 3.40 -14.97
CA GLY A 109 2.43 4.19 -15.24
C GLY A 109 2.52 5.10 -16.43
N ASP A 110 3.42 4.85 -17.32
CA ASP A 110 3.52 5.62 -18.54
C ASP A 110 2.42 5.24 -19.49
N ALA A 111 1.70 6.20 -19.93
CA ALA A 111 0.59 5.92 -20.84
C ALA A 111 1.10 5.61 -22.23
#